data_c615482e95957c7c6c6ed95f49572a0c
#
_entry.id   c615482e95957c7c6c6ed95f49572a0c
#
_cell.length_a   1.000
_cell.length_b   1.000
_cell.length_c   1.000
_cell.angle_alpha   90.00
_cell.angle_beta   90.00
_cell.angle_gamma   90.00
#
_symmetry.space_group_name_H-M   'P 1'
#
loop_
_entity.id
_entity.type
_entity.pdbx_description
1 polymer ?
#
loop_
_entity_poly.entity_id
_entity_poly.type
_entity_poly.pdbx_seq_one_letter_code
_entity_poly.pdbx_strand_id
1 'polypeptide(L)'
;PVIIKLKSGIYLLGPNSGYDFSMIKNSIEELFIYKGLNEKGQFHSRDLFSRISAHLMDYLEDELELEEINTDVIPELDQFYIGHIDNFGNIKTTIVEEDFKGKYEYEEVVGLKINQIVKKAKYVPNLFGGVPGELVVYPGSSGKKDNRFLEISIWRHFTESKPTTGVDEFNSPKIGSVVELIKN
;
A
#
# COMPACT_ATOMS: atom_id res chain seq x y z
N PRO A 1 -8.04 -10.08 12.31
CA PRO A 1 -6.68 -9.57 12.50
C PRO A 1 -5.67 -10.70 12.41
N VAL A 2 -4.47 -10.35 11.96
CA VAL A 2 -3.32 -11.24 11.99
C VAL A 2 -2.29 -10.74 12.99
N ILE A 3 -1.56 -11.68 13.55
CA ILE A 3 -0.39 -11.45 14.40
C ILE A 3 0.78 -12.09 13.67
N ILE A 4 1.77 -11.29 13.36
CA ILE A 4 2.95 -11.69 12.61
C ILE A 4 4.15 -11.59 13.53
N LYS A 5 4.89 -12.67 13.68
CA LYS A 5 6.21 -12.67 14.30
C LYS A 5 7.26 -12.68 13.20
N LEU A 6 8.12 -11.69 13.21
CA LEU A 6 9.23 -11.60 12.28
C LEU A 6 10.44 -12.40 12.79
N LYS A 7 11.30 -12.86 11.88
CA LYS A 7 12.60 -13.50 12.19
C LYS A 7 13.52 -12.64 13.08
N SER A 8 13.24 -11.34 13.19
CA SER A 8 13.91 -10.40 14.10
C SER A 8 13.34 -10.41 15.53
N GLY A 9 12.29 -11.18 15.80
CA GLY A 9 11.55 -11.17 17.08
C GLY A 9 10.52 -10.06 17.23
N ILE A 10 10.33 -9.21 16.22
CA ILE A 10 9.34 -8.13 16.26
C ILE A 10 7.96 -8.71 15.95
N TYR A 11 6.94 -8.33 16.74
CA TYR A 11 5.55 -8.62 16.46
C TYR A 11 4.87 -7.47 15.75
N LEU A 12 4.04 -7.81 14.75
CA LEU A 12 3.17 -6.88 14.04
C LEU A 12 1.73 -7.36 14.16
N LEU A 13 0.81 -6.43 14.41
CA LEU A 13 -0.62 -6.71 14.52
C LEU A 13 -1.38 -5.81 13.55
N GLY A 14 -2.33 -6.40 12.83
CA GLY A 14 -3.17 -5.62 11.93
C GLY A 14 -4.22 -6.46 11.20
N PRO A 15 -5.09 -5.82 10.43
CA PRO A 15 -5.92 -6.51 9.47
C PRO A 15 -5.03 -7.04 8.33
N ASN A 16 -5.28 -8.25 7.84
CA ASN A 16 -4.69 -8.71 6.59
C ASN A 16 -5.61 -8.24 5.46
N SER A 17 -5.33 -7.05 4.92
CA SER A 17 -6.10 -6.44 3.86
C SER A 17 -5.20 -6.08 2.67
N GLY A 18 -5.44 -6.72 1.54
CA GLY A 18 -4.65 -6.49 0.33
C GLY A 18 -3.17 -6.84 0.50
N TYR A 19 -2.29 -5.89 0.19
CA TYR A 19 -0.83 -6.09 0.14
C TYR A 19 -0.08 -5.52 1.37
N ASP A 20 -0.78 -5.23 2.47
CA ASP A 20 -0.22 -4.55 3.64
C ASP A 20 1.04 -5.23 4.20
N PHE A 21 1.08 -6.56 4.17
CA PHE A 21 2.20 -7.35 4.69
C PHE A 21 3.07 -8.01 3.61
N SER A 22 2.75 -7.84 2.34
CA SER A 22 3.44 -8.53 1.23
C SER A 22 4.93 -8.19 1.18
N MET A 23 5.30 -6.95 1.50
CA MET A 23 6.70 -6.51 1.49
C MET A 23 7.57 -7.15 2.56
N ILE A 24 6.97 -7.66 3.63
CA ILE A 24 7.68 -8.30 4.72
C ILE A 24 7.49 -9.82 4.75
N LYS A 25 6.77 -10.38 3.77
CA LYS A 25 6.41 -11.80 3.73
C LYS A 25 7.61 -12.71 3.93
N ASN A 26 8.73 -12.43 3.27
CA ASN A 26 9.97 -13.21 3.40
C ASN A 26 10.67 -13.08 4.77
N SER A 27 10.27 -12.11 5.58
CA SER A 27 10.79 -11.88 6.94
C SER A 27 9.89 -12.47 8.02
N ILE A 28 8.76 -13.06 7.65
CA ILE A 28 7.84 -13.70 8.58
C ILE A 28 8.44 -15.01 9.07
N GLU A 29 8.44 -15.21 10.38
CA GLU A 29 8.77 -16.47 11.05
C GLU A 29 7.49 -17.26 11.30
N GLU A 30 6.51 -16.62 11.95
CA GLU A 30 5.23 -17.21 12.33
C GLU A 30 4.09 -16.24 12.01
N LEU A 31 2.95 -16.78 11.62
CA LEU A 31 1.74 -16.02 11.31
C LEU A 31 0.55 -16.64 12.00
N PHE A 32 -0.16 -15.84 12.79
CA PHE A 32 -1.32 -16.30 13.55
C PHE A 32 -2.57 -15.48 13.22
N ILE A 33 -3.74 -16.12 13.35
CA ILE A 33 -5.01 -15.45 13.50
C ILE A 33 -5.48 -15.57 14.95
N TYR A 34 -6.09 -14.52 15.46
CA TYR A 34 -6.73 -14.53 16.76
C TYR A 34 -8.18 -15.02 16.65
N LYS A 35 -8.52 -16.11 17.37
CA LYS A 35 -9.85 -16.75 17.33
C LYS A 35 -10.84 -16.12 18.30
N GLY A 36 -10.37 -15.52 19.38
CA GLY A 36 -11.21 -14.87 20.40
C GLY A 36 -11.83 -13.54 19.95
N LEU A 37 -12.04 -13.34 18.63
CA LEU A 37 -12.61 -12.12 18.10
C LEU A 37 -14.07 -11.96 18.53
N ASN A 38 -14.33 -10.99 19.41
CA ASN A 38 -15.68 -10.56 19.68
C ASN A 38 -16.09 -9.49 18.65
N GLU A 39 -16.90 -9.86 17.67
CA GLU A 39 -17.36 -8.99 16.57
C GLU A 39 -18.15 -7.76 17.04
N LYS A 40 -18.50 -7.67 18.31
CA LYS A 40 -19.28 -6.55 18.87
C LYS A 40 -18.45 -5.30 19.18
N GLY A 41 -17.13 -5.36 19.08
CA GLY A 41 -16.24 -4.21 19.30
C GLY A 41 -16.24 -3.24 18.13
N GLN A 42 -16.60 -1.98 18.36
CA GLN A 42 -16.60 -0.93 17.33
C GLN A 42 -15.18 -0.42 16.99
N PHE A 43 -14.24 -0.55 17.93
CA PHE A 43 -12.88 -0.02 17.79
C PHE A 43 -11.84 -1.12 18.00
N HIS A 44 -11.56 -1.90 16.96
CA HIS A 44 -10.64 -3.03 17.03
C HIS A 44 -9.22 -2.63 17.51
N SER A 45 -8.73 -1.45 17.13
CA SER A 45 -7.41 -0.98 17.58
C SER A 45 -7.34 -0.84 19.10
N ARG A 46 -8.38 -0.26 19.71
CA ARG A 46 -8.46 -0.05 21.15
C ARG A 46 -8.85 -1.33 21.89
N ASP A 47 -9.88 -2.02 21.40
CA ASP A 47 -10.56 -3.07 22.15
C ASP A 47 -9.93 -4.45 21.96
N LEU A 48 -9.16 -4.63 20.87
CA LEU A 48 -8.55 -5.90 20.51
C LEU A 48 -7.03 -5.79 20.39
N PHE A 49 -6.50 -4.96 19.48
CA PHE A 49 -5.05 -4.96 19.20
C PHE A 49 -4.22 -4.53 20.41
N SER A 50 -4.67 -3.52 21.17
CA SER A 50 -3.95 -3.10 22.38
C SER A 50 -3.89 -4.20 23.44
N ARG A 51 -4.95 -5.01 23.58
CA ARG A 51 -4.97 -6.13 24.54
C ARG A 51 -4.04 -7.26 24.10
N ILE A 52 -4.11 -7.64 22.82
CA ILE A 52 -3.19 -8.64 22.25
C ILE A 52 -1.75 -8.17 22.43
N SER A 53 -1.46 -6.90 22.12
CA SER A 53 -0.13 -6.33 22.30
C SER A 53 0.34 -6.41 23.74
N ALA A 54 -0.53 -6.14 24.73
CA ALA A 54 -0.18 -6.23 26.14
C ALA A 54 0.19 -7.67 26.53
N HIS A 55 -0.60 -8.68 26.11
CA HIS A 55 -0.29 -10.09 26.38
C HIS A 55 1.06 -10.49 25.76
N LEU A 56 1.32 -10.11 24.52
CA LEU A 56 2.59 -10.40 23.85
C LEU A 56 3.79 -9.72 24.55
N MET A 57 3.61 -8.50 25.06
CA MET A 57 4.65 -7.77 25.80
C MET A 57 4.95 -8.40 27.18
N ASP A 58 3.94 -9.00 27.79
CA ASP A 58 4.04 -9.67 29.10
C ASP A 58 4.41 -11.17 28.98
N TYR A 59 4.70 -11.66 27.74
CA TYR A 59 5.01 -13.07 27.45
C TYR A 59 3.88 -14.04 27.87
N LEU A 60 2.63 -13.61 27.64
CA LEU A 60 1.40 -14.34 27.93
C LEU A 60 0.69 -14.81 26.64
N GLU A 61 1.43 -15.09 25.59
CA GLU A 61 0.88 -15.55 24.31
C GLU A 61 0.07 -16.84 24.44
N ASP A 62 0.40 -17.69 25.39
CA ASP A 62 -0.32 -18.95 25.67
C ASP A 62 -1.75 -18.71 26.20
N GLU A 63 -2.05 -17.51 26.70
CA GLU A 63 -3.38 -17.10 27.13
C GLU A 63 -4.27 -16.59 25.96
N LEU A 64 -3.66 -16.39 24.78
CA LEU A 64 -4.36 -15.95 23.59
C LEU A 64 -4.84 -17.16 22.78
N GLU A 65 -6.06 -17.08 22.28
CA GLU A 65 -6.62 -18.09 21.36
C GLU A 65 -6.02 -17.89 19.94
N LEU A 66 -4.74 -18.25 19.78
CA LEU A 66 -4.01 -18.12 18.52
C LEU A 66 -4.10 -19.41 17.71
N GLU A 67 -4.32 -19.27 16.40
CA GLU A 67 -4.19 -20.34 15.42
C GLU A 67 -3.10 -19.95 14.43
N GLU A 68 -2.05 -20.76 14.36
CA GLU A 68 -1.02 -20.60 13.34
C GLU A 68 -1.59 -20.92 11.96
N ILE A 69 -1.29 -20.07 10.99
CA ILE A 69 -1.73 -20.22 9.60
C ILE A 69 -0.55 -20.06 8.64
N ASN A 70 -0.73 -20.57 7.41
CA ASN A 70 0.28 -20.45 6.37
C ASN A 70 0.43 -19.01 5.89
N THR A 71 1.65 -18.59 5.58
CA THR A 71 1.97 -17.29 4.99
C THR A 71 1.41 -17.10 3.57
N ASP A 72 0.89 -18.15 2.94
CA ASP A 72 0.27 -18.08 1.61
C ASP A 72 -0.97 -17.16 1.56
N VAL A 73 -1.58 -16.90 2.72
CA VAL A 73 -2.67 -15.90 2.82
C VAL A 73 -2.20 -14.46 2.62
N ILE A 74 -0.89 -14.21 2.60
CA ILE A 74 -0.29 -12.93 2.29
C ILE A 74 0.13 -12.94 0.83
N PRO A 75 -0.42 -12.04 -0.02
CA PRO A 75 -0.12 -12.01 -1.45
C PRO A 75 1.37 -11.80 -1.75
N GLU A 76 1.83 -12.36 -2.86
CA GLU A 76 3.15 -12.07 -3.40
C GLU A 76 3.18 -10.74 -4.16
N LEU A 77 4.35 -10.10 -4.20
CA LEU A 77 4.62 -8.95 -5.05
C LEU A 77 5.51 -9.38 -6.22
N ASP A 78 4.92 -10.09 -7.18
CA ASP A 78 5.58 -10.59 -8.38
C ASP A 78 5.56 -9.60 -9.56
N GLN A 79 4.75 -8.56 -9.44
CA GLN A 79 4.63 -7.44 -10.37
C GLN A 79 4.18 -6.18 -9.62
N PHE A 80 3.95 -5.08 -10.31
CA PHE A 80 3.48 -3.85 -9.68
C PHE A 80 1.95 -3.84 -9.55
N TYR A 81 1.46 -3.35 -8.41
CA TYR A 81 0.05 -3.31 -8.08
C TYR A 81 -0.36 -1.95 -7.50
N ILE A 82 -1.67 -1.68 -7.53
CA ILE A 82 -2.26 -0.65 -6.69
C ILE A 82 -2.31 -1.20 -5.26
N GLY A 83 -1.50 -0.64 -4.37
CA GLY A 83 -1.46 -1.02 -2.96
C GLY A 83 -2.55 -0.33 -2.13
N HIS A 84 -2.87 0.92 -2.46
CA HIS A 84 -3.87 1.71 -1.73
C HIS A 84 -4.44 2.81 -2.64
N ILE A 85 -5.67 3.22 -2.34
CA ILE A 85 -6.30 4.40 -2.93
C ILE A 85 -6.79 5.27 -1.78
N ASP A 86 -6.35 6.52 -1.72
CA ASP A 86 -6.75 7.43 -0.65
C ASP A 86 -8.08 8.15 -0.95
N ASN A 87 -8.59 8.85 0.05
CA ASN A 87 -9.87 9.56 -0.05
C ASN A 87 -9.85 10.74 -1.04
N PHE A 88 -8.68 11.13 -1.53
CA PHE A 88 -8.52 12.17 -2.55
C PHE A 88 -8.45 11.60 -3.96
N GLY A 89 -8.48 10.27 -4.10
CA GLY A 89 -8.37 9.57 -5.37
C GLY A 89 -6.93 9.49 -5.90
N ASN A 90 -5.93 9.62 -5.02
CA ASN A 90 -4.56 9.31 -5.36
C ASN A 90 -4.35 7.80 -5.31
N ILE A 91 -3.63 7.26 -6.29
CA ILE A 91 -3.31 5.84 -6.40
C ILE A 91 -1.90 5.64 -5.85
N LYS A 92 -1.78 4.92 -4.73
CA LYS A 92 -0.50 4.47 -4.19
C LYS A 92 -0.16 3.12 -4.77
N THR A 93 1.00 3.03 -5.40
CA THR A 93 1.45 1.79 -6.06
C THR A 93 2.44 1.03 -5.20
N THR A 94 2.75 -0.21 -5.59
CA THR A 94 3.86 -0.97 -5.03
C THR A 94 5.19 -0.70 -5.74
N ILE A 95 5.20 0.17 -6.77
CA ILE A 95 6.41 0.63 -7.44
C ILE A 95 7.19 1.51 -6.48
N VAL A 96 8.49 1.33 -6.40
CA VAL A 96 9.39 2.16 -5.58
C VAL A 96 10.32 3.02 -6.45
N GLU A 97 10.93 4.04 -5.85
CA GLU A 97 11.86 4.93 -6.57
C GLU A 97 12.98 4.16 -7.28
N GLU A 98 13.49 3.09 -6.65
CA GLU A 98 14.56 2.26 -7.24
C GLU A 98 14.15 1.58 -8.56
N ASP A 99 12.86 1.28 -8.74
CA ASP A 99 12.33 0.69 -9.97
C ASP A 99 12.42 1.67 -11.16
N PHE A 100 12.43 2.97 -10.88
CA PHE A 100 12.54 4.05 -11.88
C PHE A 100 13.99 4.47 -12.13
N LYS A 101 14.87 4.25 -11.16
CA LYS A 101 16.27 4.66 -11.22
C LYS A 101 16.99 4.09 -12.44
N GLY A 102 17.60 4.98 -13.23
CA GLY A 102 18.29 4.64 -14.47
C GLY A 102 17.38 4.25 -15.64
N LYS A 103 16.06 4.34 -15.45
CA LYS A 103 15.07 4.12 -16.52
C LYS A 103 14.30 5.38 -16.88
N TYR A 104 14.04 6.23 -15.89
CA TYR A 104 13.28 7.47 -16.03
C TYR A 104 13.92 8.58 -15.20
N GLU A 105 13.97 9.76 -15.78
CA GLU A 105 14.39 10.98 -15.11
C GLU A 105 13.17 11.86 -14.80
N TYR A 106 13.31 12.78 -13.83
CA TYR A 106 12.25 13.76 -13.59
C TYR A 106 11.98 14.58 -14.85
N GLU A 107 10.73 14.98 -15.02
CA GLU A 107 10.16 15.69 -16.19
C GLU A 107 9.87 14.77 -17.40
N GLU A 108 10.31 13.52 -17.40
CA GLU A 108 9.97 12.58 -18.45
C GLU A 108 8.52 12.07 -18.35
N VAL A 109 7.99 11.70 -19.51
CA VAL A 109 6.66 11.12 -19.63
C VAL A 109 6.74 9.61 -19.57
N VAL A 110 6.05 9.03 -18.60
CA VAL A 110 5.95 7.59 -18.36
C VAL A 110 4.59 7.07 -18.82
N GLY A 111 4.60 6.02 -19.62
CA GLY A 111 3.38 5.28 -19.97
C GLY A 111 2.97 4.39 -18.81
N LEU A 112 1.73 4.55 -18.34
CA LEU A 112 1.13 3.74 -17.29
C LEU A 112 -0.06 2.99 -17.85
N LYS A 113 -0.15 1.68 -17.62
CA LYS A 113 -1.33 0.90 -17.93
C LYS A 113 -1.86 0.27 -16.66
N ILE A 114 -3.14 0.51 -16.40
CA ILE A 114 -3.89 -0.09 -15.31
C ILE A 114 -5.15 -0.72 -15.92
N ASN A 115 -5.33 -2.02 -15.71
CA ASN A 115 -6.33 -2.81 -16.43
C ASN A 115 -6.14 -2.68 -17.96
N GLN A 116 -7.14 -2.14 -18.68
CA GLN A 116 -7.09 -1.92 -20.13
C GLN A 116 -6.81 -0.45 -20.51
N ILE A 117 -6.61 0.42 -19.54
CA ILE A 117 -6.47 1.86 -19.76
C ILE A 117 -5.00 2.25 -19.72
N VAL A 118 -4.55 2.87 -20.79
CA VAL A 118 -3.20 3.40 -20.94
C VAL A 118 -3.24 4.92 -20.84
N LYS A 119 -2.43 5.48 -19.97
CA LYS A 119 -2.28 6.93 -19.77
C LYS A 119 -0.80 7.31 -19.77
N LYS A 120 -0.55 8.56 -20.10
CA LYS A 120 0.76 9.18 -19.99
C LYS A 120 0.78 10.04 -18.74
N ALA A 121 1.73 9.79 -17.85
CA ALA A 121 1.93 10.56 -16.63
C ALA A 121 3.33 11.19 -16.65
N LYS A 122 3.45 12.38 -16.13
CA LYS A 122 4.75 13.04 -15.99
C LYS A 122 5.42 12.58 -14.70
N TYR A 123 6.66 12.15 -14.76
CA TYR A 123 7.43 11.81 -13.57
C TYR A 123 7.99 13.07 -12.93
N VAL A 124 7.61 13.34 -11.70
CA VAL A 124 7.94 14.58 -10.99
C VAL A 124 8.46 14.30 -9.57
N PRO A 125 9.26 15.20 -8.97
CA PRO A 125 9.84 14.96 -7.64
C PRO A 125 8.81 14.97 -6.50
N ASN A 126 7.65 15.58 -6.70
CA ASN A 126 6.51 15.64 -5.77
C ASN A 126 5.25 16.06 -6.53
N LEU A 127 4.09 15.96 -5.86
CA LEU A 127 2.79 16.28 -6.47
C LEU A 127 2.74 17.66 -7.16
N PHE A 128 3.44 18.66 -6.62
CA PHE A 128 3.44 20.04 -7.12
C PHE A 128 4.43 20.29 -8.28
N GLY A 129 5.17 19.26 -8.70
CA GLY A 129 6.12 19.35 -9.82
C GLY A 129 5.45 19.38 -11.21
N GLY A 130 4.16 19.02 -11.30
CA GLY A 130 3.37 19.12 -12.52
C GLY A 130 2.66 20.45 -12.68
N VAL A 131 1.83 20.58 -13.73
CA VAL A 131 0.89 21.68 -13.90
C VAL A 131 -0.53 21.24 -13.49
N PRO A 132 -1.41 22.16 -13.06
CA PRO A 132 -2.78 21.81 -12.70
C PRO A 132 -3.50 21.05 -13.82
N GLY A 133 -4.13 19.93 -13.47
CA GLY A 133 -4.83 19.04 -14.40
C GLY A 133 -3.93 17.98 -15.06
N GLU A 134 -2.63 18.00 -14.83
CA GLU A 134 -1.69 17.01 -15.36
C GLU A 134 -1.68 15.74 -14.51
N LEU A 135 -1.72 14.58 -15.16
CA LEU A 135 -1.48 13.30 -14.50
C LEU A 135 0.00 13.15 -14.21
N VAL A 136 0.34 12.96 -12.96
CA VAL A 136 1.72 12.85 -12.49
C VAL A 136 1.95 11.53 -11.75
N VAL A 137 3.20 11.05 -11.82
CA VAL A 137 3.72 9.99 -10.98
C VAL A 137 4.90 10.56 -10.17
N TYR A 138 4.94 10.30 -8.88
CA TYR A 138 5.92 10.92 -7.99
C TYR A 138 6.20 10.06 -6.77
N PRO A 139 7.37 10.21 -6.13
CA PRO A 139 7.66 9.59 -4.84
C PRO A 139 6.71 10.11 -3.76
N GLY A 140 5.86 9.23 -3.23
CA GLY A 140 4.86 9.55 -2.23
C GLY A 140 5.41 9.71 -0.82
N SER A 141 4.51 9.68 0.17
CA SER A 141 4.85 9.82 1.58
C SER A 141 5.15 8.50 2.30
N SER A 142 4.92 7.37 1.66
CA SER A 142 5.09 6.03 2.23
C SER A 142 6.29 5.29 1.64
N GLY A 143 6.80 4.30 2.38
CA GLY A 143 7.99 3.54 2.02
C GLY A 143 9.21 3.88 2.87
N LYS A 144 10.38 3.46 2.46
CA LYS A 144 11.65 3.81 3.11
C LYS A 144 12.07 5.22 2.72
N LYS A 145 12.81 5.92 3.60
CA LYS A 145 13.24 7.30 3.38
C LYS A 145 13.92 7.53 2.03
N ASP A 146 14.74 6.58 1.59
CA ASP A 146 15.53 6.66 0.37
C ASP A 146 14.98 5.73 -0.74
N ASN A 147 13.78 5.20 -0.58
CA ASN A 147 13.11 4.33 -1.56
C ASN A 147 11.60 4.31 -1.29
N ARG A 148 10.94 5.43 -1.61
CA ARG A 148 9.52 5.63 -1.37
C ARG A 148 8.68 4.95 -2.44
N PHE A 149 7.45 4.61 -2.09
CA PHE A 149 6.47 4.16 -3.08
C PHE A 149 6.05 5.31 -3.99
N LEU A 150 5.85 5.00 -5.27
CA LEU A 150 5.35 5.96 -6.23
C LEU A 150 3.82 6.06 -6.14
N GLU A 151 3.34 7.29 -6.18
CA GLU A 151 1.93 7.64 -6.22
C GLU A 151 1.58 8.22 -7.59
N ILE A 152 0.37 7.92 -8.07
CA ILE A 152 -0.19 8.45 -9.31
C ILE A 152 -1.35 9.37 -8.93
N SER A 153 -1.31 10.61 -9.38
CA SER A 153 -2.32 11.60 -9.03
C SER A 153 -2.48 12.65 -10.13
N ILE A 154 -3.52 13.45 -10.02
CA ILE A 154 -3.65 14.70 -10.76
C ILE A 154 -3.41 15.86 -9.80
N TRP A 155 -2.44 16.72 -10.12
CA TRP A 155 -2.32 17.97 -9.39
C TRP A 155 -3.48 18.90 -9.74
N ARG A 156 -4.18 19.43 -8.74
CA ARG A 156 -5.39 20.23 -8.92
C ARG A 156 -5.50 21.34 -7.90
N HIS A 157 -6.22 22.40 -8.25
CA HIS A 157 -6.59 23.44 -7.29
C HIS A 157 -7.78 22.98 -6.44
N PHE A 158 -7.77 23.31 -5.15
CA PHE A 158 -8.87 23.01 -4.21
C PHE A 158 -10.20 23.71 -4.57
N THR A 159 -10.15 24.70 -5.48
CA THR A 159 -11.33 25.47 -5.91
C THR A 159 -12.17 24.78 -6.96
N GLU A 160 -11.75 23.66 -7.51
CA GLU A 160 -12.50 22.93 -8.52
C GLU A 160 -13.71 22.19 -7.90
N SER A 161 -14.89 22.43 -8.44
CA SER A 161 -16.15 21.86 -7.91
C SER A 161 -16.27 20.34 -8.11
N LYS A 162 -15.65 19.78 -9.14
CA LYS A 162 -15.57 18.35 -9.45
C LYS A 162 -14.22 18.03 -10.08
N PRO A 163 -13.17 17.98 -9.29
CA PRO A 163 -11.84 17.73 -9.82
C PRO A 163 -11.71 16.27 -10.27
N THR A 164 -11.14 16.04 -11.47
CA THR A 164 -10.70 14.72 -11.90
C THR A 164 -9.57 14.23 -10.98
N THR A 165 -9.57 12.97 -10.64
CA THR A 165 -8.58 12.35 -9.78
C THR A 165 -7.73 11.32 -10.54
N GLY A 166 -6.63 10.86 -9.95
CA GLY A 166 -5.87 9.75 -10.51
C GLY A 166 -6.72 8.49 -10.72
N VAL A 167 -7.65 8.23 -9.80
CA VAL A 167 -8.60 7.11 -9.90
C VAL A 167 -9.56 7.26 -11.09
N ASP A 168 -10.04 8.47 -11.34
CA ASP A 168 -10.96 8.74 -12.46
C ASP A 168 -10.28 8.50 -13.82
N GLU A 169 -8.98 8.86 -13.93
CA GLU A 169 -8.21 8.65 -15.15
C GLU A 169 -8.12 7.18 -15.57
N PHE A 170 -8.21 6.26 -14.60
CA PHE A 170 -8.17 4.82 -14.82
C PHE A 170 -9.51 4.11 -14.58
N ASN A 171 -10.62 4.85 -14.66
CA ASN A 171 -11.98 4.33 -14.53
C ASN A 171 -12.20 3.52 -13.23
N SER A 172 -11.81 4.12 -12.11
CA SER A 172 -12.00 3.57 -10.76
C SER A 172 -11.40 2.16 -10.58
N PRO A 173 -10.10 1.99 -10.77
CA PRO A 173 -9.43 0.71 -10.58
C PRO A 173 -9.52 0.30 -9.11
N LYS A 174 -9.35 -0.99 -8.84
CA LYS A 174 -9.38 -1.53 -7.48
C LYS A 174 -7.96 -1.71 -6.93
N ILE A 175 -7.85 -1.71 -5.62
CA ILE A 175 -6.65 -2.22 -4.93
C ILE A 175 -6.37 -3.64 -5.43
N GLY A 176 -5.10 -3.95 -5.72
CA GLY A 176 -4.68 -5.19 -6.34
C GLY A 176 -4.72 -5.21 -7.87
N SER A 177 -5.23 -4.14 -8.53
CA SER A 177 -5.06 -4.02 -9.99
C SER A 177 -3.59 -3.90 -10.36
N VAL A 178 -3.18 -4.61 -11.40
CA VAL A 178 -1.80 -4.57 -11.92
C VAL A 178 -1.51 -3.20 -12.55
N VAL A 179 -0.33 -2.68 -12.27
CA VAL A 179 0.22 -1.46 -12.87
C VAL A 179 1.39 -1.83 -13.77
N GLU A 180 1.25 -1.60 -15.06
CA GLU A 180 2.32 -1.86 -16.04
C GLU A 180 2.97 -0.54 -16.46
N LEU A 181 4.32 -0.54 -16.49
CA LEU A 181 5.11 0.54 -17.08
C LEU A 181 5.28 0.27 -18.57
N ILE A 182 4.80 1.19 -19.41
CA ILE A 182 4.90 1.07 -20.87
C ILE A 182 6.02 1.96 -21.34
N LYS A 183 6.99 1.36 -22.03
CA LYS A 183 8.03 2.15 -22.72
C LYS A 183 7.39 2.90 -23.88
N ASN A 184 7.71 4.19 -23.99
CA ASN A 184 7.37 5.01 -25.15
C ASN A 184 8.15 4.58 -26.39
#